data_ad36352e9642fe0fa19182313b2c01c1
#
_entry.id   ad36352e9642fe0fa19182313b2c01c1
#
_cell.length_a   1.000
_cell.length_b   1.000
_cell.length_c   1.000
_cell.angle_alpha   90.00
_cell.angle_beta   90.00
_cell.angle_gamma   90.00
#
_symmetry.space_group_name_H-M   'P 1'
#
loop_
_entity.id
_entity.type
_entity.pdbx_description
1 polymer ?
#
loop_
_entity_poly.entity_id
_entity_poly.type
_entity_poly.pdbx_seq_one_letter_code
_entity_poly.pdbx_strand_id
1 'polypeptide(L)'
;LAVQSPWGTSAGSSGAAQIAAPASNLGYASRVSNGLHYTSPVIAGGLRIRALYASGERDVDTATVKKSAGNVMGVGASYASGPLSLQAYLHDIKNNAGNSDRQYGLGGAYRFGTFRVHAGYFVADPDAGAVAKHTAYNVGVGVKLGAGELLAQMIQQKADVAAGTDPKATTLGIGYTHPLSKRTNLYVSYGQTRNNATGTFGLRGSAFIITPAVAGDDPKAFAAGIRHTF
;
A
#
# COMPACT_ATOMS: atom_id res chain seq x y z
N LEU A 1 2.78 -8.32 -2.50
CA LEU A 1 1.91 -7.95 -3.64
C LEU A 1 1.42 -6.53 -3.39
N ALA A 2 1.96 -5.55 -4.09
CA ALA A 2 1.53 -4.17 -3.94
C ALA A 2 0.49 -3.87 -5.01
N VAL A 3 -0.65 -3.34 -4.60
CA VAL A 3 -1.66 -2.84 -5.51
C VAL A 3 -1.29 -1.42 -5.94
N GLN A 4 -1.63 -1.10 -7.16
CA GLN A 4 -1.15 0.06 -7.89
C GLN A 4 -1.38 1.39 -7.15
N SER A 5 -0.30 2.06 -6.87
CA SER A 5 -0.25 3.50 -6.67
C SER A 5 0.09 4.17 -8.01
N PRO A 6 -0.31 5.41 -8.28
CA PRO A 6 0.09 6.13 -9.50
C PRO A 6 1.61 6.25 -9.61
N TRP A 7 2.25 6.18 -8.49
CA TRP A 7 3.68 6.29 -8.30
C TRP A 7 4.46 5.02 -8.64
N GLY A 8 3.75 3.92 -8.98
CA GLY A 8 4.35 2.62 -9.22
C GLY A 8 4.65 1.84 -7.95
N THR A 9 4.94 0.56 -8.12
CA THR A 9 5.21 -0.38 -7.03
C THR A 9 6.70 -0.49 -6.69
N SER A 10 7.57 0.20 -7.41
CA SER A 10 9.00 0.06 -7.19
C SER A 10 9.41 0.80 -5.92
N ALA A 11 9.99 0.07 -4.99
CA ALA A 11 10.61 0.60 -3.77
C ALA A 11 11.71 1.66 -4.04
N GLY A 12 11.98 1.94 -5.28
CA GLY A 12 12.92 2.93 -5.71
C GLY A 12 12.29 4.12 -6.40
N SER A 13 10.96 4.24 -6.43
CA SER A 13 10.34 5.44 -6.93
C SER A 13 10.61 6.60 -5.99
N SER A 14 10.71 7.80 -6.54
CA SER A 14 11.00 9.06 -5.86
C SER A 14 10.17 9.22 -4.57
N GLY A 15 10.66 9.97 -3.60
CA GLY A 15 9.97 10.23 -2.32
C GLY A 15 8.51 10.61 -2.44
N ALA A 16 8.12 11.22 -3.58
CA ALA A 16 6.74 11.48 -3.95
C ALA A 16 5.84 10.23 -3.97
N ALA A 17 6.36 9.10 -4.41
CA ALA A 17 5.61 7.85 -4.51
C ALA A 17 5.10 7.31 -3.18
N GLN A 18 5.61 7.82 -2.10
CA GLN A 18 5.48 7.21 -0.79
C GLN A 18 4.65 8.03 0.19
N ILE A 19 4.45 9.31 -0.11
CA ILE A 19 3.62 10.18 0.72
C ILE A 19 2.16 9.73 0.75
N ALA A 20 1.74 8.94 -0.23
CA ALA A 20 0.35 8.54 -0.39
C ALA A 20 0.17 7.02 -0.62
N ALA A 21 0.94 6.17 0.04
CA ALA A 21 0.76 4.73 -0.07
C ALA A 21 -0.27 4.21 0.95
N PRO A 22 -1.47 3.77 0.52
CA PRO A 22 -2.53 3.35 1.45
C PRO A 22 -2.14 2.13 2.29
N ALA A 23 -1.37 1.22 1.69
CA ALA A 23 -0.94 -0.01 2.35
C ALA A 23 -0.11 0.21 3.63
N SER A 24 0.53 1.37 3.76
CA SER A 24 1.38 1.64 4.92
C SER A 24 0.61 1.91 6.22
N ASN A 25 -0.65 2.32 6.12
CA ASN A 25 -1.49 2.62 7.27
C ASN A 25 -2.39 1.44 7.69
N LEU A 26 -2.44 0.38 6.88
CA LEU A 26 -3.26 -0.80 7.13
C LEU A 26 -2.54 -1.92 7.91
N GLY A 27 -1.35 -1.64 8.48
CA GLY A 27 -0.57 -2.68 9.14
C GLY A 27 0.01 -3.74 8.19
N TYR A 28 0.07 -3.44 6.90
CA TYR A 28 0.54 -4.36 5.87
C TYR A 28 2.03 -4.68 6.04
N ALA A 29 2.34 -5.97 6.20
CA ALA A 29 3.72 -6.44 6.15
C ALA A 29 4.24 -6.40 4.72
N SER A 30 5.08 -5.42 4.40
CA SER A 30 5.71 -5.29 3.08
C SER A 30 6.84 -6.31 2.84
N ARG A 31 7.27 -6.99 3.89
CA ARG A 31 8.35 -7.99 3.89
C ARG A 31 8.01 -9.11 4.85
N VAL A 32 8.32 -10.32 4.44
CA VAL A 32 8.26 -11.52 5.28
C VAL A 32 9.63 -12.20 5.26
N SER A 33 10.06 -12.72 6.39
CA SER A 33 11.24 -13.57 6.51
C SER A 33 10.84 -15.02 6.19
N ASN A 34 11.81 -15.86 5.84
CA ASN A 34 11.65 -17.31 5.67
C ASN A 34 10.51 -17.67 4.70
N GLY A 35 10.42 -16.90 3.62
CA GLY A 35 9.34 -17.01 2.64
C GLY A 35 9.76 -17.64 1.32
N LEU A 36 8.95 -18.56 0.84
CA LEU A 36 9.00 -19.09 -0.51
C LEU A 36 8.02 -18.29 -1.39
N HIS A 37 8.52 -17.72 -2.47
CA HIS A 37 7.75 -16.98 -3.43
C HIS A 37 7.71 -17.68 -4.78
N TYR A 38 6.55 -17.85 -5.34
CA TYR A 38 6.37 -18.29 -6.72
C TYR A 38 5.77 -17.15 -7.55
N THR A 39 6.28 -16.98 -8.75
CA THR A 39 5.70 -16.09 -9.76
C THR A 39 5.65 -16.85 -11.08
N SER A 40 4.45 -17.01 -11.65
CA SER A 40 4.29 -17.67 -12.93
C SER A 40 4.95 -16.87 -14.07
N PRO A 41 5.29 -17.53 -15.19
CA PRO A 41 5.46 -16.83 -16.46
C PRO A 41 4.20 -16.00 -16.80
N VAL A 42 4.31 -15.13 -17.79
CA VAL A 42 3.14 -14.45 -18.35
C VAL A 42 2.32 -15.48 -19.13
N ILE A 43 1.06 -15.62 -18.79
CA ILE A 43 0.08 -16.50 -19.44
C ILE A 43 -1.12 -15.67 -19.92
N ALA A 44 -1.94 -16.24 -20.80
CA ALA A 44 -3.18 -15.63 -21.29
C ALA A 44 -3.04 -14.14 -21.70
N GLY A 45 -1.94 -13.81 -22.39
CA GLY A 45 -1.75 -12.46 -22.95
C GLY A 45 -1.50 -11.34 -21.93
N GLY A 46 -1.07 -11.66 -20.71
CA GLY A 46 -0.75 -10.62 -19.71
C GLY A 46 -0.97 -11.03 -18.26
N LEU A 47 -1.54 -12.20 -17.99
CA LEU A 47 -1.80 -12.70 -16.65
C LEU A 47 -0.53 -13.26 -16.00
N ARG A 48 -0.30 -12.91 -14.72
CA ARG A 48 0.67 -13.56 -13.83
C ARG A 48 -0.02 -13.95 -12.54
N ILE A 49 0.29 -15.14 -12.05
CA ILE A 49 -0.15 -15.65 -10.75
C ILE A 49 1.06 -15.63 -9.82
N ARG A 50 0.83 -15.30 -8.56
CA ARG A 50 1.84 -15.32 -7.51
C ARG A 50 1.31 -16.08 -6.31
N ALA A 51 2.20 -16.82 -5.67
CA ALA A 51 1.94 -17.48 -4.40
C ALA A 51 3.10 -17.17 -3.43
N LEU A 52 2.76 -17.12 -2.16
CA LEU A 52 3.69 -16.89 -1.05
C LEU A 52 3.35 -17.86 0.07
N TYR A 53 4.37 -18.47 0.63
CA TYR A 53 4.31 -19.11 1.93
C TYR A 53 5.50 -18.66 2.76
N ALA A 54 5.27 -18.26 4.01
CA ALA A 54 6.35 -17.95 4.95
C ALA A 54 6.05 -18.58 6.30
N SER A 55 7.09 -19.14 6.95
CA SER A 55 6.99 -19.72 8.28
C SER A 55 7.25 -18.66 9.34
N GLY A 56 6.43 -18.64 10.40
CA GLY A 56 6.61 -17.80 11.56
C GLY A 56 7.69 -18.29 12.51
N GLU A 57 8.18 -19.52 12.31
CA GLU A 57 9.28 -20.16 13.08
C GLU A 57 9.11 -20.05 14.59
N ARG A 58 7.93 -20.40 15.09
CA ARG A 58 7.68 -20.45 16.54
C ARG A 58 8.04 -21.83 17.09
N ASP A 59 8.92 -21.85 18.09
CA ASP A 59 9.36 -23.08 18.75
C ASP A 59 8.39 -23.55 19.82
N VAL A 60 7.48 -22.69 20.28
CA VAL A 60 6.58 -22.97 21.40
C VAL A 60 5.12 -23.00 20.95
N ASP A 61 4.36 -23.90 21.57
CA ASP A 61 2.89 -23.95 21.47
C ASP A 61 2.31 -23.83 22.88
N THR A 62 1.88 -22.61 23.20
CA THR A 62 1.33 -22.29 24.52
C THR A 62 -0.16 -21.92 24.40
N ALA A 63 -0.80 -21.67 25.53
CA ALA A 63 -2.17 -21.19 25.55
C ALA A 63 -2.33 -19.85 24.79
N THR A 64 -1.31 -19.00 24.81
CA THR A 64 -1.35 -17.63 24.26
C THR A 64 -0.62 -17.48 22.93
N VAL A 65 0.33 -18.37 22.61
CA VAL A 65 1.09 -18.31 21.34
C VAL A 65 1.12 -19.70 20.73
N LYS A 66 0.53 -19.82 19.56
CA LYS A 66 0.49 -21.07 18.80
C LYS A 66 1.71 -21.21 17.89
N LYS A 67 2.12 -22.46 17.66
CA LYS A 67 3.25 -22.79 16.77
C LYS A 67 3.08 -22.23 15.35
N SER A 68 1.84 -22.07 14.89
CA SER A 68 1.53 -21.49 13.60
C SER A 68 1.60 -19.96 13.55
N ALA A 69 1.77 -19.28 14.70
CA ALA A 69 1.79 -17.82 14.77
C ALA A 69 2.91 -17.24 13.90
N GLY A 70 2.56 -16.25 13.09
CA GLY A 70 3.48 -15.64 12.12
C GLY A 70 3.55 -16.35 10.76
N ASN A 71 2.93 -17.52 10.60
CA ASN A 71 2.81 -18.14 9.27
C ASN A 71 2.02 -17.22 8.35
N VAL A 72 2.49 -17.06 7.12
CA VAL A 72 1.83 -16.27 6.08
C VAL A 72 1.59 -17.13 4.86
N MET A 73 0.37 -17.13 4.38
CA MET A 73 0.01 -17.66 3.08
C MET A 73 -0.55 -16.54 2.22
N GLY A 74 -0.14 -16.47 0.96
CA GLY A 74 -0.61 -15.43 0.05
C GLY A 74 -0.79 -15.93 -1.37
N VAL A 75 -1.84 -15.45 -2.01
CA VAL A 75 -2.06 -15.64 -3.43
C VAL A 75 -2.38 -14.31 -4.08
N GLY A 76 -2.02 -14.14 -5.33
CA GLY A 76 -2.33 -12.93 -6.07
C GLY A 76 -2.28 -13.14 -7.57
N ALA A 77 -2.97 -12.27 -8.26
CA ALA A 77 -2.97 -12.21 -9.72
C ALA A 77 -2.69 -10.79 -10.19
N SER A 78 -1.99 -10.65 -11.28
CA SER A 78 -1.84 -9.39 -11.99
C SER A 78 -2.03 -9.62 -13.49
N TYR A 79 -2.75 -8.70 -14.13
CA TYR A 79 -2.95 -8.68 -15.57
C TYR A 79 -2.48 -7.36 -16.13
N ALA A 80 -1.68 -7.40 -17.18
CA ALA A 80 -1.22 -6.20 -17.87
C ALA A 80 -1.25 -6.44 -19.38
N SER A 81 -2.08 -5.67 -20.08
CA SER A 81 -2.19 -5.74 -21.53
C SER A 81 -2.54 -4.36 -22.08
N GLY A 82 -1.72 -3.88 -23.01
CA GLY A 82 -1.86 -2.55 -23.58
C GLY A 82 -1.92 -1.45 -22.49
N PRO A 83 -2.95 -0.62 -22.47
CA PRO A 83 -3.10 0.45 -21.48
C PRO A 83 -3.64 -0.01 -20.13
N LEU A 84 -4.16 -1.24 -20.02
CA LEU A 84 -4.82 -1.79 -18.84
C LEU A 84 -3.84 -2.54 -17.94
N SER A 85 -3.95 -2.31 -16.63
CA SER A 85 -3.26 -3.05 -15.59
C SER A 85 -4.22 -3.30 -14.43
N LEU A 86 -4.36 -4.57 -14.02
CA LEU A 86 -5.21 -5.02 -12.92
C LEU A 86 -4.39 -5.85 -11.94
N GLN A 87 -4.75 -5.81 -10.67
CA GLN A 87 -4.13 -6.62 -9.62
C GLN A 87 -5.15 -6.97 -8.55
N ALA A 88 -5.01 -8.18 -8.01
CA ALA A 88 -5.73 -8.63 -6.83
C ALA A 88 -4.84 -9.54 -5.98
N TYR A 89 -5.05 -9.54 -4.67
CA TYR A 89 -4.34 -10.43 -3.75
C TYR A 89 -5.18 -10.77 -2.52
N LEU A 90 -4.84 -11.89 -1.91
CA LEU A 90 -5.30 -12.33 -0.60
C LEU A 90 -4.10 -12.83 0.21
N HIS A 91 -3.97 -12.38 1.45
CA HIS A 91 -3.04 -12.92 2.44
C HIS A 91 -3.81 -13.42 3.65
N ASP A 92 -3.39 -14.56 4.18
CA ASP A 92 -3.79 -15.13 5.45
C ASP A 92 -2.56 -15.13 6.35
N ILE A 93 -2.63 -14.43 7.48
CA ILE A 93 -1.53 -14.28 8.43
C ILE A 93 -1.99 -14.86 9.75
N LYS A 94 -1.29 -15.85 10.27
CA LYS A 94 -1.63 -16.43 11.55
C LYS A 94 -1.20 -15.53 12.70
N ASN A 95 -2.16 -15.07 13.50
CA ASN A 95 -1.89 -14.32 14.73
C ASN A 95 -1.40 -15.22 15.87
N ASN A 96 -1.11 -14.65 17.03
CA ASN A 96 -0.58 -15.42 18.16
C ASN A 96 -1.54 -16.53 18.62
N ALA A 97 -2.84 -16.33 18.52
CA ALA A 97 -3.83 -17.37 18.89
C ALA A 97 -3.96 -18.47 17.82
N GLY A 98 -3.28 -18.35 16.67
CA GLY A 98 -3.37 -19.27 15.55
C GLY A 98 -4.52 -18.98 14.59
N ASN A 99 -5.30 -17.93 14.84
CA ASN A 99 -6.38 -17.49 13.98
C ASN A 99 -5.86 -16.74 12.76
N SER A 100 -6.71 -16.50 11.79
CA SER A 100 -6.35 -15.90 10.51
C SER A 100 -6.70 -14.42 10.44
N ASP A 101 -5.67 -13.58 10.47
CA ASP A 101 -5.80 -12.19 10.08
C ASP A 101 -5.71 -12.11 8.55
N ARG A 102 -6.76 -11.65 7.91
CA ARG A 102 -6.86 -11.61 6.45
C ARG A 102 -6.60 -10.23 5.90
N GLN A 103 -5.83 -10.18 4.82
CA GLN A 103 -5.59 -8.96 4.07
C GLN A 103 -5.86 -9.22 2.60
N TYR A 104 -6.69 -8.41 2.00
CA TYR A 104 -6.99 -8.52 0.57
C TYR A 104 -7.14 -7.16 -0.08
N GLY A 105 -6.89 -7.13 -1.36
CA GLY A 105 -7.03 -5.92 -2.14
C GLY A 105 -7.16 -6.20 -3.62
N LEU A 106 -7.78 -5.25 -4.27
CA LEU A 106 -7.89 -5.20 -5.72
C LEU A 106 -7.61 -3.79 -6.21
N GLY A 107 -7.11 -3.66 -7.41
CA GLY A 107 -6.88 -2.36 -8.01
C GLY A 107 -6.56 -2.44 -9.48
N GLY A 108 -6.65 -1.31 -10.13
CA GLY A 108 -6.38 -1.21 -11.54
C GLY A 108 -5.90 0.17 -11.95
N ALA A 109 -5.29 0.20 -13.10
CA ALA A 109 -4.89 1.45 -13.76
C ALA A 109 -5.19 1.35 -15.27
N TYR A 110 -5.51 2.48 -15.85
CA TYR A 110 -5.70 2.61 -17.29
C TYR A 110 -5.01 3.87 -17.80
N ARG A 111 -4.36 3.77 -18.95
CA ARG A 111 -3.65 4.87 -19.60
C ARG A 111 -4.43 5.37 -20.81
N PHE A 112 -4.79 6.65 -20.80
CA PHE A 112 -5.45 7.35 -21.90
C PHE A 112 -4.47 8.38 -22.50
N GLY A 113 -3.68 7.97 -23.46
CA GLY A 113 -2.68 8.87 -24.03
C GLY A 113 -1.74 9.48 -22.98
N THR A 114 -1.88 10.77 -22.68
CA THR A 114 -1.08 11.49 -21.68
C THR A 114 -1.58 11.32 -20.26
N PHE A 115 -2.79 10.82 -20.05
CA PHE A 115 -3.40 10.60 -18.75
C PHE A 115 -3.26 9.14 -18.31
N ARG A 116 -3.12 8.94 -17.01
CA ARG A 116 -3.22 7.64 -16.35
C ARG A 116 -4.12 7.78 -15.14
N VAL A 117 -5.13 6.95 -15.06
CA VAL A 117 -5.99 6.86 -13.88
C VAL A 117 -5.74 5.54 -13.17
N HIS A 118 -5.93 5.51 -11.86
CA HIS A 118 -5.90 4.28 -11.08
C HIS A 118 -6.91 4.36 -9.94
N ALA A 119 -7.36 3.19 -9.51
CA ALA A 119 -8.18 3.02 -8.34
C ALA A 119 -7.79 1.72 -7.62
N GLY A 120 -8.03 1.67 -6.33
CA GLY A 120 -7.77 0.47 -5.53
C GLY A 120 -8.64 0.42 -4.29
N TYR A 121 -8.88 -0.80 -3.81
CA TYR A 121 -9.61 -1.12 -2.60
C TYR A 121 -8.82 -2.13 -1.78
N PHE A 122 -8.75 -1.91 -0.47
CA PHE A 122 -7.93 -2.69 0.46
C PHE A 122 -8.68 -2.94 1.74
N VAL A 123 -8.51 -4.14 2.28
CA VAL A 123 -9.03 -4.51 3.59
C VAL A 123 -7.96 -5.26 4.37
N ALA A 124 -7.82 -4.91 5.64
CA ALA A 124 -7.15 -5.71 6.64
C ALA A 124 -8.19 -6.10 7.70
N ASP A 125 -8.48 -7.38 7.80
CA ASP A 125 -9.54 -7.96 8.63
C ASP A 125 -8.91 -8.91 9.66
N PRO A 126 -8.52 -8.40 10.84
CA PRO A 126 -8.01 -9.21 11.92
C PRO A 126 -9.14 -10.05 12.52
N ASP A 127 -8.86 -11.32 12.84
CA ASP A 127 -9.86 -12.28 13.32
C ASP A 127 -10.30 -12.03 14.76
N ALA A 128 -9.47 -11.39 15.57
CA ALA A 128 -9.76 -11.27 17.00
C ALA A 128 -9.13 -10.05 17.66
N GLY A 129 -9.78 -9.56 18.69
CA GLY A 129 -9.23 -8.65 19.67
C GLY A 129 -9.56 -7.18 19.44
N ALA A 130 -8.75 -6.34 20.07
CA ALA A 130 -8.90 -4.88 20.03
C ALA A 130 -8.49 -4.24 18.70
N VAL A 131 -7.99 -5.04 17.74
CA VAL A 131 -7.57 -4.52 16.44
C VAL A 131 -8.77 -4.42 15.53
N ALA A 132 -9.07 -3.20 15.09
CA ALA A 132 -10.20 -2.93 14.23
C ALA A 132 -9.95 -3.40 12.80
N LYS A 133 -11.02 -3.79 12.11
CA LYS A 133 -10.98 -3.98 10.66
C LYS A 133 -10.68 -2.65 9.97
N HIS A 134 -9.65 -2.64 9.15
CA HIS A 134 -9.26 -1.48 8.37
C HIS A 134 -9.71 -1.63 6.93
N THR A 135 -10.30 -0.58 6.39
CA THR A 135 -10.68 -0.46 4.99
C THR A 135 -10.07 0.79 4.39
N ALA A 136 -9.51 0.68 3.19
CA ALA A 136 -9.05 1.84 2.45
C ALA A 136 -9.40 1.73 0.97
N TYR A 137 -9.72 2.85 0.35
CA TYR A 137 -9.81 2.96 -1.10
C TYR A 137 -9.04 4.19 -1.57
N ASN A 138 -8.47 4.08 -2.76
CA ASN A 138 -7.73 5.16 -3.37
C ASN A 138 -8.15 5.38 -4.81
N VAL A 139 -8.07 6.62 -5.23
CA VAL A 139 -8.15 7.04 -6.62
C VAL A 139 -7.04 8.03 -6.91
N GLY A 140 -6.53 8.03 -8.12
CA GLY A 140 -5.52 9.00 -8.50
C GLY A 140 -5.34 9.11 -10.00
N VAL A 141 -4.62 10.15 -10.39
CA VAL A 141 -4.35 10.51 -11.78
C VAL A 141 -2.90 10.90 -11.95
N GLY A 142 -2.32 10.49 -13.07
CA GLY A 142 -1.04 10.96 -13.57
C GLY A 142 -1.25 11.67 -14.91
N VAL A 143 -0.61 12.80 -15.09
CA VAL A 143 -0.69 13.60 -16.32
C VAL A 143 0.71 13.92 -16.80
N LYS A 144 1.06 13.52 -18.03
CA LYS A 144 2.33 13.92 -18.65
C LYS A 144 2.31 15.40 -18.98
N LEU A 145 3.26 16.15 -18.44
CA LEU A 145 3.48 17.57 -18.69
C LEU A 145 4.88 17.78 -19.25
N GLY A 146 4.98 17.90 -20.58
CA GLY A 146 6.26 17.95 -21.26
C GLY A 146 7.07 16.67 -21.02
N ALA A 147 8.28 16.81 -20.52
CA ALA A 147 9.14 15.67 -20.16
C ALA A 147 8.77 15.03 -18.80
N GLY A 148 8.04 15.75 -17.96
CA GLY A 148 7.70 15.30 -16.61
C GLY A 148 6.29 14.73 -16.48
N GLU A 149 5.93 14.37 -15.27
CA GLU A 149 4.60 13.84 -14.92
C GLU A 149 4.12 14.46 -13.60
N LEU A 150 2.92 15.06 -13.64
CA LEU A 150 2.17 15.50 -12.48
C LEU A 150 1.33 14.33 -11.98
N LEU A 151 1.32 14.11 -10.68
CA LEU A 151 0.62 13.00 -10.04
C LEU A 151 -0.22 13.53 -8.88
N ALA A 152 -1.47 13.08 -8.78
CA ALA A 152 -2.36 13.39 -7.68
C ALA A 152 -3.08 12.11 -7.22
N GLN A 153 -3.32 12.00 -5.92
CA GLN A 153 -4.00 10.86 -5.33
C GLN A 153 -4.81 11.25 -4.11
N MET A 154 -5.96 10.64 -3.95
CA MET A 154 -6.77 10.67 -2.75
C MET A 154 -6.91 9.25 -2.21
N ILE A 155 -6.79 9.12 -0.89
CA ILE A 155 -7.02 7.87 -0.17
C ILE A 155 -8.03 8.16 0.94
N GLN A 156 -9.05 7.34 1.06
CA GLN A 156 -9.92 7.33 2.24
C GLN A 156 -9.71 6.05 3.03
N GLN A 157 -9.64 6.18 4.34
CA GLN A 157 -9.35 5.10 5.28
C GLN A 157 -10.33 5.13 6.42
N LYS A 158 -10.68 3.94 6.91
CA LYS A 158 -11.57 3.72 8.03
C LYS A 158 -11.06 2.54 8.85
N ALA A 159 -11.15 2.66 10.18
CA ALA A 159 -11.01 1.54 11.09
C ALA A 159 -12.33 1.32 11.81
N ASP A 160 -12.90 0.11 11.73
CA ASP A 160 -14.14 -0.23 12.42
C ASP A 160 -13.82 -0.54 13.89
N VAL A 161 -14.44 0.16 14.82
CA VAL A 161 -14.28 -0.07 16.27
C VAL A 161 -15.55 -0.65 16.87
N ALA A 162 -15.40 -1.49 17.89
CA ALA A 162 -16.53 -2.15 18.54
C ALA A 162 -17.49 -1.17 19.24
N ALA A 163 -17.00 -0.01 19.66
CA ALA A 163 -17.80 1.03 20.31
C ALA A 163 -17.21 2.42 20.04
N GLY A 164 -18.08 3.42 19.98
CA GLY A 164 -17.67 4.80 19.73
C GLY A 164 -17.69 5.20 18.26
N THR A 165 -16.95 6.25 17.93
CA THR A 165 -16.86 6.77 16.56
C THR A 165 -15.68 6.15 15.83
N ASP A 166 -15.96 5.54 14.69
CA ASP A 166 -14.91 4.96 13.82
C ASP A 166 -13.84 6.00 13.45
N PRO A 167 -12.56 5.70 13.68
CA PRO A 167 -11.47 6.46 13.12
C PRO A 167 -11.54 6.50 11.58
N LYS A 168 -11.47 7.69 11.01
CA LYS A 168 -11.50 7.92 9.56
C LYS A 168 -10.46 8.96 9.18
N ALA A 169 -9.89 8.80 7.99
CA ALA A 169 -9.02 9.80 7.43
C ALA A 169 -9.14 9.90 5.90
N THR A 170 -8.86 11.09 5.40
CA THR A 170 -8.64 11.36 3.98
C THR A 170 -7.21 11.83 3.79
N THR A 171 -6.41 11.09 3.03
CA THR A 171 -5.05 11.48 2.65
C THR A 171 -5.06 12.00 1.22
N LEU A 172 -4.49 13.19 1.02
CA LEU A 172 -4.27 13.79 -0.29
C LEU A 172 -2.77 13.85 -0.55
N GLY A 173 -2.36 13.49 -1.74
CA GLY A 173 -0.99 13.59 -2.21
C GLY A 173 -0.95 14.21 -3.60
N ILE A 174 0.00 15.12 -3.81
CA ILE A 174 0.32 15.69 -5.11
C ILE A 174 1.84 15.72 -5.29
N GLY A 175 2.32 15.53 -6.49
CA GLY A 175 3.74 15.60 -6.77
C GLY A 175 4.04 15.70 -8.25
N TYR A 176 5.24 16.16 -8.54
CA TYR A 176 5.75 16.27 -9.88
C TYR A 176 7.11 15.58 -9.98
N THR A 177 7.33 14.86 -11.06
CA THR A 177 8.61 14.26 -11.39
C THR A 177 9.11 14.77 -12.73
N HIS A 178 10.41 15.09 -12.83
CA HIS A 178 11.02 15.59 -14.04
C HIS A 178 12.30 14.79 -14.36
N PRO A 179 12.33 14.05 -15.47
CA PRO A 179 13.53 13.33 -15.87
C PRO A 179 14.58 14.32 -16.42
N LEU A 180 15.78 14.31 -15.85
CA LEU A 180 16.96 15.01 -16.38
C LEU A 180 17.72 14.11 -17.36
N SER A 181 17.66 12.81 -17.17
CA SER A 181 18.25 11.79 -18.03
C SER A 181 17.53 10.45 -17.85
N LYS A 182 17.96 9.41 -18.59
CA LYS A 182 17.47 8.03 -18.41
C LYS A 182 17.72 7.48 -17.00
N ARG A 183 18.69 8.04 -16.26
CA ARG A 183 19.12 7.58 -14.93
C ARG A 183 18.85 8.58 -13.82
N THR A 184 18.46 9.83 -14.15
CA THR A 184 18.34 10.90 -13.17
C THR A 184 16.99 11.59 -13.30
N ASN A 185 16.28 11.73 -12.19
CA ASN A 185 15.06 12.55 -12.14
C ASN A 185 15.03 13.43 -10.90
N LEU A 186 14.41 14.58 -11.04
CA LEU A 186 14.01 15.45 -9.94
C LEU A 186 12.58 15.10 -9.52
N TYR A 187 12.27 15.34 -8.24
CA TYR A 187 10.91 15.22 -7.76
C TYR A 187 10.59 16.26 -6.69
N VAL A 188 9.33 16.62 -6.63
CA VAL A 188 8.74 17.40 -5.56
C VAL A 188 7.38 16.79 -5.22
N SER A 189 7.02 16.77 -3.95
CA SER A 189 5.73 16.25 -3.52
C SER A 189 5.25 16.86 -2.21
N TYR A 190 3.94 16.91 -2.06
CA TYR A 190 3.25 17.28 -0.84
C TYR A 190 2.18 16.24 -0.53
N GLY A 191 2.01 15.92 0.74
CA GLY A 191 0.95 15.05 1.23
C GLY A 191 0.41 15.56 2.56
N GLN A 192 -0.88 15.32 2.78
CA GLN A 192 -1.58 15.61 4.02
C GLN A 192 -2.61 14.52 4.29
N THR A 193 -2.66 14.06 5.53
CA THR A 193 -3.75 13.22 6.05
C THR A 193 -4.63 14.08 6.94
N ARG A 194 -5.93 14.08 6.70
CA ARG A 194 -6.94 14.71 7.53
C ARG A 194 -7.69 13.65 8.30
N ASN A 195 -7.57 13.66 9.61
CA ASN A 195 -8.21 12.74 10.52
C ASN A 195 -9.54 13.31 11.03
N ASN A 196 -10.52 12.44 11.31
CA ASN A 196 -11.64 12.84 12.19
C ASN A 196 -11.16 12.87 13.65
N ALA A 197 -11.99 13.29 14.57
CA ALA A 197 -11.64 13.49 15.99
C ALA A 197 -11.07 12.22 16.69
N THR A 198 -11.37 11.02 16.17
CA THR A 198 -10.88 9.75 16.71
C THR A 198 -9.76 9.14 15.85
N GLY A 199 -9.45 9.75 14.70
CA GLY A 199 -8.47 9.24 13.74
C GLY A 199 -7.04 9.47 14.21
N THR A 200 -6.20 8.46 14.02
CA THR A 200 -4.75 8.48 14.30
C THR A 200 -3.93 8.04 13.09
N PHE A 201 -4.51 8.16 11.88
CA PHE A 201 -3.83 7.77 10.67
C PHE A 201 -2.67 8.73 10.36
N GLY A 202 -1.49 8.16 10.21
CA GLY A 202 -0.27 8.88 9.91
C GLY A 202 -0.03 9.11 8.42
N LEU A 203 1.07 9.76 8.13
CA LEU A 203 1.64 9.91 6.81
C LEU A 203 2.95 9.14 6.74
N ARG A 204 3.07 8.24 5.78
CA ARG A 204 4.24 7.38 5.68
C ARG A 204 4.90 7.50 4.31
N GLY A 205 6.19 7.79 4.32
CA GLY A 205 7.06 7.66 3.17
C GLY A 205 8.05 6.50 3.32
N SER A 206 8.95 6.27 2.36
CA SER A 206 9.99 5.24 2.47
C SER A 206 11.01 5.51 3.57
N ALA A 207 11.28 6.77 3.79
CA ALA A 207 12.32 7.24 4.70
C ALA A 207 11.77 7.90 5.96
N PHE A 208 10.46 8.06 6.08
CA PHE A 208 9.83 8.71 7.23
C PHE A 208 8.45 8.15 7.56
N ILE A 209 8.09 8.27 8.81
CA ILE A 209 6.74 8.05 9.32
C ILE A 209 6.39 9.28 10.16
N ILE A 210 5.28 9.93 9.84
CA ILE A 210 4.72 11.01 10.65
C ILE A 210 3.45 10.45 11.27
N THR A 211 3.52 10.21 12.57
CA THR A 211 2.38 9.73 13.36
C THR A 211 1.72 10.92 14.04
N PRO A 212 0.38 11.03 14.06
CA PRO A 212 -0.31 12.03 14.85
C PRO A 212 0.10 11.94 16.34
N ALA A 213 0.31 13.07 16.99
CA ALA A 213 0.64 13.11 18.40
C ALA A 213 -0.58 12.77 19.27
N VAL A 214 -1.74 13.22 18.82
CA VAL A 214 -3.05 12.92 19.41
C VAL A 214 -4.06 12.59 18.34
N ALA A 215 -5.19 11.97 18.74
CA ALA A 215 -6.29 11.71 17.82
C ALA A 215 -6.84 13.04 17.26
N GLY A 216 -7.12 13.06 15.96
CA GLY A 216 -7.59 14.23 15.25
C GLY A 216 -6.49 15.11 14.65
N ASP A 217 -5.22 14.89 14.98
CA ASP A 217 -4.12 15.61 14.33
C ASP A 217 -4.01 15.27 12.84
N ASP A 218 -3.67 16.28 12.04
CA ASP A 218 -3.54 16.22 10.59
C ASP A 218 -2.07 16.28 10.13
N PRO A 219 -1.36 15.15 10.04
CA PRO A 219 0.02 15.13 9.59
C PRO A 219 0.16 15.56 8.14
N LYS A 220 1.20 16.35 7.88
CA LYS A 220 1.56 16.82 6.53
C LYS A 220 3.06 16.72 6.30
N ALA A 221 3.44 16.52 5.04
CA ALA A 221 4.84 16.46 4.64
C ALA A 221 5.06 17.10 3.27
N PHE A 222 6.21 17.70 3.12
CA PHE A 222 6.77 18.13 1.85
C PHE A 222 8.09 17.39 1.62
N ALA A 223 8.32 16.95 0.39
CA ALA A 223 9.57 16.32 0.00
C ALA A 223 10.01 16.82 -1.38
N ALA A 224 11.30 17.10 -1.52
CA ALA A 224 11.93 17.40 -2.80
C ALA A 224 13.29 16.70 -2.86
N GLY A 225 13.72 16.29 -4.04
CA GLY A 225 15.00 15.62 -4.19
C GLY A 225 15.34 15.22 -5.60
N ILE A 226 16.50 14.57 -5.69
CA ILE A 226 17.03 13.98 -6.91
C ILE A 226 17.17 12.47 -6.70
N ARG A 227 16.80 11.69 -7.69
CA ARG A 227 17.05 10.26 -7.77
C ARG A 227 17.98 9.95 -8.91
N HIS A 228 19.06 9.25 -8.62
CA HIS A 228 19.99 8.74 -9.61
C HIS A 228 20.11 7.22 -9.50
N THR A 229 20.18 6.55 -10.66
CA THR A 229 20.42 5.10 -10.75
C THR A 229 21.76 4.88 -11.42
N PHE A 230 22.63 4.15 -10.78
CA PHE A 230 23.96 3.80 -11.27
C PHE A 230 23.92 2.65 -12.27
#